data_9f6ed8aa35497b9b938df10a6cdeb6e9
#
_entry.id   9f6ed8aa35497b9b938df10a6cdeb6e9
#
_cell.length_a   1.000
_cell.length_b   1.000
_cell.length_c   1.000
_cell.angle_alpha   90.00
_cell.angle_beta   90.00
_cell.angle_gamma   90.00
#
_symmetry.space_group_name_H-M   'P 1'
#
loop_
_entity.id
_entity.type
_entity.pdbx_description
1 polymer ?
#
loop_
_entity_poly.entity_id
_entity_poly.type
_entity_poly.pdbx_seq_one_letter_code
_entity_poly.pdbx_strand_id
1 'polypeptide(L)'
;GFVSRGLGDVYKRQLFYTKLGLVLSVLSILAGAFVRATGSGDGCGATWPTCKGKIIPTLSDTSEIIEFSHRSVSGVLLIVTMYIFINSRKLEKDSIARTAVNYLTFFVVFEALIGAVIVVFEWVGLNSSLPRIIAVPIHLVNTFGLLASYVILYKILENKLDLSLIHISEPTRHES
;
A
#
# COMPACT_ATOMS: atom_id res chain seq x y z
N GLY A 1 -4.18 -12.99 -31.73
CA GLY A 1 -3.61 -13.88 -30.68
C GLY A 1 -2.46 -13.29 -29.86
N PHE A 2 -1.65 -12.38 -30.42
CA PHE A 2 -0.47 -11.83 -29.72
C PHE A 2 -0.84 -10.72 -28.71
N VAL A 3 -1.81 -9.89 -29.02
CA VAL A 3 -2.26 -8.76 -28.16
C VAL A 3 -2.99 -9.28 -26.92
N SER A 4 -3.79 -10.35 -27.04
CA SER A 4 -4.53 -10.92 -25.91
C SER A 4 -3.62 -11.62 -24.88
N ARG A 5 -2.53 -12.25 -25.30
CA ARG A 5 -1.55 -12.88 -24.39
C ARG A 5 -0.81 -11.82 -23.55
N GLY A 6 -0.40 -10.72 -24.16
CA GLY A 6 0.29 -9.64 -23.44
C GLY A 6 -0.59 -8.97 -22.37
N LEU A 7 -1.88 -8.79 -22.63
CA LEU A 7 -2.81 -8.19 -21.69
C LEU A 7 -3.08 -9.13 -20.49
N GLY A 8 -3.25 -10.43 -20.74
CA GLY A 8 -3.41 -11.44 -19.68
C GLY A 8 -2.21 -11.48 -18.71
N ASP A 9 -0.99 -11.34 -19.24
CA ASP A 9 0.23 -11.30 -18.41
C ASP A 9 0.30 -10.03 -17.55
N VAL A 10 -0.19 -8.88 -18.06
CA VAL A 10 -0.30 -7.65 -17.28
C VAL A 10 -1.27 -7.84 -16.12
N TYR A 11 -2.46 -8.43 -16.34
CA TYR A 11 -3.44 -8.67 -15.27
C TYR A 11 -2.91 -9.67 -14.23
N LYS A 12 -2.24 -10.76 -14.61
CA LYS A 12 -1.62 -11.73 -13.69
C LYS A 12 -0.57 -11.07 -12.81
N ARG A 13 0.29 -10.24 -13.41
CA ARG A 13 1.31 -9.49 -12.69
C ARG A 13 0.70 -8.49 -11.73
N GLN A 14 -0.30 -7.74 -12.16
CA GLN A 14 -1.05 -6.82 -11.32
C GLN A 14 -1.69 -7.53 -10.12
N LEU A 15 -2.31 -8.70 -10.33
CA LEU A 15 -2.91 -9.50 -9.27
C LEU A 15 -1.87 -9.97 -8.25
N PHE A 16 -0.70 -10.44 -8.71
CA PHE A 16 0.38 -10.86 -7.81
C PHE A 16 0.84 -9.73 -6.89
N TYR A 17 1.16 -8.56 -7.46
CA TYR A 17 1.61 -7.42 -6.67
C TYR A 17 0.49 -6.83 -5.80
N THR A 18 -0.77 -6.94 -6.22
CA THR A 18 -1.91 -6.53 -5.39
C THR A 18 -2.05 -7.44 -4.16
N LYS A 19 -1.87 -8.75 -4.30
CA LYS A 19 -1.83 -9.69 -3.17
C LYS A 19 -0.67 -9.37 -2.22
N LEU A 20 0.52 -9.14 -2.77
CA LEU A 20 1.69 -8.74 -1.98
C LEU A 20 1.43 -7.44 -1.21
N GLY A 21 0.88 -6.41 -1.89
CA GLY A 21 0.55 -5.14 -1.27
C GLY A 21 -0.53 -5.27 -0.19
N LEU A 22 -1.52 -6.15 -0.38
CA LEU A 22 -2.53 -6.44 0.63
C LEU A 22 -1.91 -7.03 1.90
N VAL A 23 -1.00 -7.99 1.77
CA VAL A 23 -0.26 -8.56 2.91
C VAL A 23 0.59 -7.50 3.59
N LEU A 24 1.34 -6.71 2.82
CA LEU A 24 2.17 -5.63 3.35
C LEU A 24 1.34 -4.55 4.05
N SER A 25 0.13 -4.23 3.56
CA SER A 25 -0.75 -3.26 4.22
C SER A 25 -1.21 -3.77 5.60
N VAL A 26 -1.56 -5.04 5.72
CA VAL A 26 -1.90 -5.65 7.01
C VAL A 26 -0.69 -5.64 7.96
N LEU A 27 0.48 -6.01 7.47
CA LEU A 27 1.72 -5.97 8.27
C LEU A 27 2.07 -4.54 8.71
N SER A 28 1.89 -3.54 7.82
CA SER A 28 2.10 -2.13 8.16
C SER A 28 1.14 -1.65 9.24
N ILE A 29 -0.14 -2.05 9.17
CA ILE A 29 -1.15 -1.75 10.20
C ILE A 29 -0.75 -2.34 11.55
N LEU A 30 -0.36 -3.62 11.58
CA LEU A 30 0.05 -4.29 12.81
C LEU A 30 1.31 -3.65 13.39
N ALA A 31 2.31 -3.32 12.55
CA ALA A 31 3.53 -2.64 12.99
C ALA A 31 3.22 -1.24 13.54
N GLY A 32 2.36 -0.46 12.87
CA GLY A 32 1.94 0.86 13.34
C GLY A 32 1.15 0.82 14.65
N ALA A 33 0.27 -0.17 14.80
CA ALA A 33 -0.43 -0.42 16.06
C ALA A 33 0.55 -0.77 17.19
N PHE A 34 1.60 -1.54 16.89
CA PHE A 34 2.65 -1.90 17.83
C PHE A 34 3.50 -0.69 18.23
N VAL A 35 3.91 0.15 17.26
CA VAL A 35 4.57 1.45 17.54
C VAL A 35 3.75 2.28 18.53
N ARG A 36 2.43 2.36 18.30
CA ARG A 36 1.53 3.12 19.18
C ARG A 36 1.38 2.48 20.55
N ALA A 37 1.20 1.17 20.64
CA ALA A 37 1.01 0.44 21.89
C ALA A 37 2.24 0.49 22.80
N THR A 38 3.44 0.51 22.21
CA THR A 38 4.72 0.57 22.93
C THR A 38 5.20 1.99 23.19
N GLY A 39 4.53 3.01 22.64
CA GLY A 39 4.99 4.40 22.72
C GLY A 39 6.27 4.69 21.93
N SER A 40 6.64 3.81 20.97
CA SER A 40 7.93 3.87 20.26
C SER A 40 7.95 4.84 19.06
N GLY A 41 6.98 5.73 18.93
CA GLY A 41 6.85 6.61 17.77
C GLY A 41 7.88 7.75 17.70
N ASP A 42 8.74 7.89 18.69
CA ASP A 42 9.85 8.85 18.77
C ASP A 42 11.24 8.20 18.71
N GLY A 43 11.29 6.87 18.54
CA GLY A 43 12.53 6.09 18.50
C GLY A 43 13.51 6.54 17.40
N CYS A 44 13.00 6.96 16.25
CA CYS A 44 13.76 7.49 15.12
C CYS A 44 13.92 9.03 15.14
N GLY A 45 13.31 9.72 16.11
CA GLY A 45 13.28 11.18 16.20
C GLY A 45 12.52 11.83 15.05
N ALA A 46 12.61 13.16 14.93
CA ALA A 46 11.89 13.99 13.95
C ALA A 46 12.39 13.86 12.49
N THR A 47 13.26 12.92 12.19
CA THR A 47 13.81 12.72 10.83
C THR A 47 12.95 11.78 10.02
N TRP A 48 12.59 12.17 8.78
CA TRP A 48 11.84 11.35 7.83
C TRP A 48 12.34 11.59 6.39
N PRO A 49 12.50 10.57 5.55
CA PRO A 49 12.22 9.14 5.74
C PRO A 49 13.30 8.37 6.52
N THR A 50 14.41 9.00 6.86
CA THR A 50 15.53 8.40 7.58
C THR A 50 15.20 8.19 9.07
N CYS A 51 16.04 7.42 9.78
CA CYS A 51 15.98 7.24 11.22
C CYS A 51 17.24 7.87 11.84
N LYS A 52 17.07 8.94 12.62
CA LYS A 52 18.19 9.73 13.17
C LYS A 52 19.20 10.17 12.09
N GLY A 53 18.69 10.53 10.90
CA GLY A 53 19.50 10.94 9.75
C GLY A 53 20.19 9.82 8.98
N LYS A 54 20.00 8.54 9.37
CA LYS A 54 20.59 7.37 8.71
C LYS A 54 19.52 6.58 7.94
N ILE A 55 19.89 6.03 6.78
CA ILE A 55 19.03 5.13 6.00
C ILE A 55 18.88 3.78 6.72
N ILE A 56 19.98 3.26 7.26
CA ILE A 56 20.00 2.07 8.10
C ILE A 56 20.47 2.53 9.50
N PRO A 57 19.57 2.52 10.50
CA PRO A 57 19.92 2.94 11.86
C PRO A 57 20.84 1.92 12.55
N THR A 58 21.40 2.31 13.66
CA THR A 58 22.29 1.46 14.46
C THR A 58 21.55 0.37 15.21
N LEU A 59 20.22 0.47 15.30
CA LEU A 59 19.34 -0.46 16.02
C LEU A 59 19.76 -0.70 17.48
N SER A 60 20.22 0.38 18.12
CA SER A 60 20.76 0.34 19.48
C SER A 60 19.69 0.36 20.57
N ASP A 61 18.46 0.72 20.21
CA ASP A 61 17.33 0.92 21.11
C ASP A 61 16.09 0.18 20.57
N THR A 62 15.32 -0.43 21.46
CA THR A 62 14.09 -1.17 21.11
C THR A 62 13.07 -0.27 20.44
N SER A 63 12.89 0.97 20.88
CA SER A 63 11.98 1.94 20.28
C SER A 63 12.39 2.29 18.85
N GLU A 64 13.70 2.44 18.61
CA GLU A 64 14.27 2.67 17.27
C GLU A 64 13.97 1.49 16.32
N ILE A 65 14.17 0.25 16.80
CA ILE A 65 13.88 -0.97 16.02
C ILE A 65 12.39 -1.04 15.64
N ILE A 66 11.51 -0.81 16.60
CA ILE A 66 10.05 -0.90 16.40
C ILE A 66 9.60 0.14 15.37
N GLU A 67 9.99 1.41 15.55
CA GLU A 67 9.58 2.47 14.64
C GLU A 67 10.19 2.28 13.24
N PHE A 68 11.49 1.94 13.17
CA PHE A 68 12.15 1.69 11.89
C PHE A 68 11.53 0.52 11.13
N SER A 69 11.12 -0.55 11.82
CA SER A 69 10.43 -1.69 11.20
C SER A 69 9.12 -1.27 10.57
N HIS A 70 8.31 -0.43 11.26
CA HIS A 70 7.08 0.11 10.69
C HIS A 70 7.36 0.97 9.45
N ARG A 71 8.33 1.89 9.53
CA ARG A 71 8.72 2.73 8.38
C ARG A 71 9.20 1.89 7.20
N SER A 72 9.97 0.83 7.45
CA SER A 72 10.49 -0.05 6.40
C SER A 72 9.37 -0.80 5.68
N VAL A 73 8.45 -1.42 6.41
CA VAL A 73 7.29 -2.12 5.82
C VAL A 73 6.42 -1.15 5.03
N SER A 74 6.14 0.03 5.57
CA SER A 74 5.36 1.08 4.89
C SER A 74 6.07 1.60 3.64
N GLY A 75 7.39 1.74 3.67
CA GLY A 75 8.21 2.13 2.52
C GLY A 75 8.16 1.08 1.40
N VAL A 76 8.27 -0.21 1.74
CA VAL A 76 8.12 -1.30 0.76
C VAL A 76 6.71 -1.33 0.18
N LEU A 77 5.68 -1.12 1.00
CA LEU A 77 4.29 -1.02 0.56
C LEU A 77 4.11 0.12 -0.46
N LEU A 78 4.68 1.30 -0.19
CA LEU A 78 4.67 2.44 -1.11
C LEU A 78 5.34 2.08 -2.45
N ILE A 79 6.51 1.44 -2.43
CA ILE A 79 7.23 1.01 -3.64
C ILE A 79 6.39 0.02 -4.46
N VAL A 80 5.79 -0.99 -3.81
CA VAL A 80 4.92 -1.97 -4.47
C VAL A 80 3.71 -1.28 -5.09
N THR A 81 3.09 -0.32 -4.40
CA THR A 81 1.95 0.44 -4.94
C THR A 81 2.36 1.29 -6.14
N MET A 82 3.52 1.96 -6.09
CA MET A 82 4.05 2.71 -7.24
C MET A 82 4.32 1.80 -8.44
N TYR A 83 4.83 0.59 -8.21
CA TYR A 83 5.00 -0.40 -9.26
C TYR A 83 3.65 -0.81 -9.89
N ILE A 84 2.62 -1.08 -9.07
CA ILE A 84 1.25 -1.35 -9.54
C ILE A 84 0.74 -0.17 -10.38
N PHE A 85 0.91 1.07 -9.91
CA PHE A 85 0.50 2.27 -10.58
C PHE A 85 1.16 2.43 -11.96
N ILE A 86 2.48 2.30 -12.05
CA ILE A 86 3.22 2.42 -13.31
C ILE A 86 2.75 1.36 -14.32
N ASN A 87 2.61 0.11 -13.87
CA ASN A 87 2.16 -0.97 -14.76
C ASN A 87 0.68 -0.88 -15.12
N SER A 88 -0.16 -0.22 -14.31
CA SER A 88 -1.56 0.01 -14.66
C SER A 88 -1.74 0.93 -15.87
N ARG A 89 -0.70 1.69 -16.25
CA ARG A 89 -0.72 2.53 -17.46
C ARG A 89 -0.79 1.72 -18.76
N LYS A 90 -0.49 0.43 -18.69
CA LYS A 90 -0.67 -0.54 -19.80
C LYS A 90 -2.10 -1.03 -19.94
N LEU A 91 -2.97 -0.80 -18.94
CA LEU A 91 -4.39 -1.09 -19.00
C LEU A 91 -5.13 0.01 -19.78
N GLU A 92 -6.31 -0.31 -20.26
CA GLU A 92 -7.19 0.67 -20.93
C GLU A 92 -7.44 1.88 -20.02
N LYS A 93 -7.47 3.07 -20.64
CA LYS A 93 -7.52 4.35 -19.92
C LYS A 93 -8.73 4.45 -19.00
N ASP A 94 -9.89 3.98 -19.46
CA ASP A 94 -11.16 4.09 -18.76
C ASP A 94 -11.58 2.80 -18.05
N SER A 95 -10.63 1.86 -17.87
CA SER A 95 -10.90 0.60 -17.17
C SER A 95 -11.11 0.82 -15.66
N ILE A 96 -12.05 0.09 -15.09
CA ILE A 96 -12.33 0.08 -13.65
C ILE A 96 -11.05 -0.26 -12.86
N ALA A 97 -10.23 -1.19 -13.36
CA ALA A 97 -8.97 -1.57 -12.73
C ALA A 97 -8.00 -0.39 -12.62
N ARG A 98 -7.85 0.41 -13.70
CA ARG A 98 -6.98 1.59 -13.69
C ARG A 98 -7.50 2.68 -12.76
N THR A 99 -8.82 2.86 -12.69
CA THR A 99 -9.46 3.78 -11.75
C THR A 99 -9.22 3.34 -10.31
N ALA A 100 -9.38 2.06 -10.00
CA ALA A 100 -9.11 1.51 -8.68
C ALA A 100 -7.65 1.70 -8.26
N VAL A 101 -6.69 1.52 -9.19
CA VAL A 101 -5.26 1.79 -8.93
C VAL A 101 -5.02 3.27 -8.63
N ASN A 102 -5.71 4.20 -9.27
CA ASN A 102 -5.56 5.63 -8.98
C ASN A 102 -6.00 5.95 -7.54
N TYR A 103 -7.14 5.42 -7.09
CA TYR A 103 -7.59 5.58 -5.69
C TYR A 103 -6.61 4.93 -4.71
N LEU A 104 -6.15 3.71 -4.99
CA LEU A 104 -5.15 3.04 -4.18
C LEU A 104 -3.87 3.89 -4.04
N THR A 105 -3.40 4.46 -5.15
CA THR A 105 -2.22 5.32 -5.16
C THR A 105 -2.45 6.60 -4.35
N PHE A 106 -3.62 7.20 -4.47
CA PHE A 106 -4.00 8.36 -3.66
C PHE A 106 -3.90 8.04 -2.15
N PHE A 107 -4.52 6.93 -1.72
CA PHE A 107 -4.52 6.56 -0.30
C PHE A 107 -3.12 6.25 0.24
N VAL A 108 -2.26 5.54 -0.53
CA VAL A 108 -0.90 5.23 -0.05
C VAL A 108 0.00 6.46 0.01
N VAL A 109 -0.11 7.38 -0.95
CA VAL A 109 0.65 8.63 -0.92
C VAL A 109 0.19 9.51 0.24
N PHE A 110 -1.13 9.62 0.43
CA PHE A 110 -1.69 10.40 1.54
C PHE A 110 -1.32 9.79 2.90
N GLU A 111 -1.27 8.44 3.01
CA GLU A 111 -0.80 7.73 4.20
C GLU A 111 0.65 8.08 4.54
N ALA A 112 1.53 8.04 3.54
CA ALA A 112 2.93 8.39 3.71
C ALA A 112 3.12 9.87 4.12
N LEU A 113 2.33 10.77 3.54
CA LEU A 113 2.40 12.20 3.86
C LEU A 113 1.91 12.49 5.28
N ILE A 114 0.78 11.91 5.71
CA ILE A 114 0.28 12.08 7.08
C ILE A 114 1.30 11.49 8.07
N GLY A 115 1.83 10.29 7.80
CA GLY A 115 2.85 9.67 8.62
C GLY A 115 4.10 10.55 8.74
N ALA A 116 4.57 11.14 7.64
CA ALA A 116 5.68 12.08 7.64
C ALA A 116 5.39 13.32 8.51
N VAL A 117 4.19 13.91 8.37
CA VAL A 117 3.77 15.08 9.17
C VAL A 117 3.75 14.74 10.65
N ILE A 118 3.17 13.60 11.05
CA ILE A 118 3.11 13.15 12.45
C ILE A 118 4.52 13.04 13.04
N VAL A 119 5.48 12.53 12.28
CA VAL A 119 6.87 12.36 12.73
C VAL A 119 7.61 13.70 12.78
N VAL A 120 7.60 14.47 11.69
CA VAL A 120 8.38 15.73 11.57
C VAL A 120 7.93 16.76 12.60
N PHE A 121 6.64 16.80 12.92
CA PHE A 121 6.12 17.70 13.94
C PHE A 121 6.09 17.09 15.36
N GLU A 122 6.69 15.90 15.53
CA GLU A 122 6.78 15.20 16.81
C GLU A 122 5.41 14.97 17.49
N TRP A 123 4.36 14.71 16.69
CA TRP A 123 3.02 14.36 17.20
C TRP A 123 2.94 12.87 17.58
N VAL A 124 3.98 12.39 18.23
CA VAL A 124 4.23 11.00 18.60
C VAL A 124 4.38 10.83 20.12
N GLY A 125 4.56 9.61 20.58
CA GLY A 125 4.81 9.30 21.99
C GLY A 125 3.72 9.84 22.92
N LEU A 126 4.11 10.58 23.95
CA LEU A 126 3.23 11.16 24.98
C LEU A 126 2.69 12.55 24.64
N ASN A 127 2.90 13.05 23.41
CA ASN A 127 2.37 14.33 22.96
C ASN A 127 0.85 14.36 23.03
N SER A 128 0.24 15.27 23.77
CA SER A 128 -1.21 15.45 23.93
C SER A 128 -1.79 16.64 23.18
N SER A 129 -1.05 17.17 22.20
CA SER A 129 -1.45 18.35 21.44
C SER A 129 -2.70 18.10 20.58
N LEU A 130 -3.49 19.16 20.35
CA LEU A 130 -4.66 19.11 19.48
C LEU A 130 -4.32 18.64 18.06
N PRO A 131 -3.24 19.05 17.39
CA PRO A 131 -2.86 18.52 16.09
C PRO A 131 -2.70 17.00 16.07
N ARG A 132 -2.09 16.40 17.10
CA ARG A 132 -1.96 14.95 17.22
C ARG A 132 -3.32 14.26 17.35
N ILE A 133 -4.22 14.82 18.16
CA ILE A 133 -5.58 14.28 18.36
C ILE A 133 -6.36 14.25 17.04
N ILE A 134 -6.07 15.15 16.11
CA ILE A 134 -6.70 15.20 14.79
C ILE A 134 -5.95 14.33 13.77
N ALA A 135 -4.64 14.44 13.69
CA ALA A 135 -3.84 13.78 12.66
C ALA A 135 -3.83 12.25 12.78
N VAL A 136 -3.73 11.71 14.00
CA VAL A 136 -3.69 10.25 14.22
C VAL A 136 -5.00 9.55 13.81
N PRO A 137 -6.20 10.03 14.13
CA PRO A 137 -7.44 9.47 13.59
C PRO A 137 -7.56 9.60 12.07
N ILE A 138 -7.12 10.70 11.46
CA ILE A 138 -7.12 10.86 10.01
C ILE A 138 -6.21 9.81 9.37
N HIS A 139 -5.00 9.61 9.90
CA HIS A 139 -4.09 8.56 9.46
C HIS A 139 -4.75 7.18 9.54
N LEU A 140 -5.41 6.86 10.65
CA LEU A 140 -6.10 5.58 10.84
C LEU A 140 -7.27 5.40 9.85
N VAL A 141 -8.10 6.43 9.64
CA VAL A 141 -9.23 6.37 8.68
C VAL A 141 -8.68 6.17 7.26
N ASN A 142 -7.60 6.89 6.90
CA ASN A 142 -6.95 6.72 5.60
C ASN A 142 -6.38 5.31 5.42
N THR A 143 -5.82 4.70 6.47
CA THR A 143 -5.33 3.32 6.47
C THR A 143 -6.46 2.33 6.09
N PHE A 144 -7.68 2.51 6.61
CA PHE A 144 -8.82 1.69 6.21
C PHE A 144 -9.21 1.91 4.74
N GLY A 145 -9.15 3.14 4.25
CA GLY A 145 -9.37 3.47 2.83
C GLY A 145 -8.33 2.78 1.93
N LEU A 146 -7.07 2.77 2.36
CA LEU A 146 -5.98 2.08 1.68
C LEU A 146 -6.23 0.57 1.62
N LEU A 147 -6.55 -0.06 2.74
CA LEU A 147 -6.85 -1.49 2.81
C LEU A 147 -8.05 -1.87 1.94
N ALA A 148 -9.15 -1.10 2.03
CA ALA A 148 -10.33 -1.31 1.19
C ALA A 148 -10.00 -1.19 -0.30
N SER A 149 -9.16 -0.23 -0.70
CA SER A 149 -8.73 -0.05 -2.08
C SER A 149 -7.93 -1.26 -2.60
N TYR A 150 -7.08 -1.87 -1.78
CA TYR A 150 -6.40 -3.12 -2.12
C TYR A 150 -7.36 -4.28 -2.32
N VAL A 151 -8.35 -4.45 -1.43
CA VAL A 151 -9.35 -5.52 -1.52
C VAL A 151 -10.21 -5.34 -2.79
N ILE A 152 -10.65 -4.12 -3.08
CA ILE A 152 -11.42 -3.80 -4.28
C ILE A 152 -10.62 -4.10 -5.54
N LEU A 153 -9.37 -3.63 -5.62
CA LEU A 153 -8.50 -3.89 -6.75
C LEU A 153 -8.25 -5.39 -6.94
N TYR A 154 -8.01 -6.12 -5.85
CA TYR A 154 -7.85 -7.58 -5.88
C TYR A 154 -9.07 -8.26 -6.52
N LYS A 155 -10.28 -7.93 -6.08
CA LYS A 155 -11.52 -8.51 -6.63
C LYS A 155 -11.75 -8.17 -8.10
N ILE A 156 -11.46 -6.94 -8.51
CA ILE A 156 -11.56 -6.53 -9.91
C ILE A 156 -10.62 -7.36 -10.80
N LEU A 157 -9.37 -7.54 -10.37
CA LEU A 157 -8.37 -8.28 -11.14
C LEU A 157 -8.65 -9.79 -11.17
N GLU A 158 -9.11 -10.37 -10.06
CA GLU A 158 -9.53 -11.77 -9.96
C GLU A 158 -10.65 -12.06 -10.95
N ASN A 159 -11.75 -11.31 -10.91
CA ASN A 159 -12.89 -11.47 -11.82
C ASN A 159 -12.52 -11.31 -13.31
N LYS A 160 -11.61 -10.38 -13.62
CA LYS A 160 -11.13 -10.18 -15.00
C LYS A 160 -10.35 -11.39 -15.53
N LEU A 161 -9.55 -12.03 -14.68
CA LEU A 161 -8.80 -13.22 -15.03
C LEU A 161 -9.72 -14.43 -15.23
N ASP A 162 -10.71 -14.63 -14.36
CA ASP A 162 -11.68 -15.73 -14.47
C ASP A 162 -12.48 -15.64 -15.78
N LEU A 163 -12.98 -14.45 -16.11
CA LEU A 163 -13.69 -14.22 -17.38
C LEU A 163 -12.80 -14.49 -18.60
N SER A 164 -11.52 -14.14 -18.52
CA SER A 164 -10.56 -14.39 -19.61
C SER A 164 -10.28 -15.88 -19.81
N LEU A 165 -10.26 -16.67 -18.74
CA LEU A 165 -10.07 -18.12 -18.79
C LEU A 165 -11.30 -18.84 -19.37
N ILE A 166 -12.51 -18.41 -19.03
CA ILE A 166 -13.77 -18.96 -19.56
C ILE A 166 -13.82 -18.76 -21.09
N HIS A 167 -13.48 -17.57 -21.59
CA HIS A 167 -13.45 -17.28 -23.04
C HIS A 167 -12.41 -18.10 -23.83
N ILE A 168 -11.33 -18.53 -23.17
CA ILE A 168 -10.30 -19.39 -23.80
C ILE A 168 -10.74 -20.86 -23.82
N SER A 169 -11.56 -21.27 -22.83
CA SER A 169 -12.00 -22.67 -22.68
C SER A 169 -13.27 -23.05 -23.46
N GLU A 170 -14.01 -22.07 -24.00
CA GLU A 170 -15.09 -22.37 -24.97
C GLU A 170 -14.51 -22.50 -26.38
N PRO A 171 -14.30 -23.74 -26.88
CA PRO A 171 -14.01 -23.91 -28.30
C PRO A 171 -15.27 -23.48 -29.07
N THR A 172 -15.07 -22.61 -30.06
CA THR A 172 -16.09 -22.19 -31.00
C THR A 172 -16.89 -23.45 -31.44
N ARG A 173 -18.12 -23.58 -30.92
CA ARG A 173 -19.07 -24.52 -31.40
C ARG A 173 -19.46 -24.02 -32.77
N HIS A 174 -18.76 -24.51 -33.81
CA HIS A 174 -19.20 -24.33 -35.19
C HIS A 174 -20.55 -25.00 -35.31
N GLU A 175 -21.58 -24.20 -35.54
CA GLU A 175 -22.86 -24.64 -36.08
C GLU A 175 -22.60 -25.30 -37.43
N SER A 176 -22.89 -26.58 -37.51
CA SER A 176 -23.06 -27.32 -38.74
C SER A 176 -24.49 -27.17 -39.22
#